data_ec6bbda6990cb3084da95988c23af54b
#
_entry.id   ec6bbda6990cb3084da95988c23af54b
#
_cell.length_a   1.000
_cell.length_b   1.000
_cell.length_c   1.000
_cell.angle_alpha   90.00
_cell.angle_beta   90.00
_cell.angle_gamma   90.00
#
_symmetry.space_group_name_H-M   'P 1'
#
loop_
_entity.id
_entity.type
_entity.pdbx_description
1 polymer ?
#
loop_
_entity_poly.entity_id
_entity_poly.type
_entity_poly.pdbx_seq_one_letter_code
_entity_poly.pdbx_strand_id
1 'polypeptide(L)'
;YFLLPLFLINFLVVTWAAFKNPSGSALWAALMAFALIVFLFASRLMAMAVQDRVIRLEERLRMRELLPADLQARIGELTREQFVGLRFASDGELPELVRRVLAGELKSVTDIKKAVTQWRGDDLRA
;
A
#
# COMPACT_ATOMS: atom_id res chain seq x y z
N TYR A 1 7.94 -6.25 11.22
CA TYR A 1 8.01 -5.06 12.11
C TYR A 1 9.19 -5.10 13.08
N PHE A 2 9.77 -6.25 13.37
CA PHE A 2 10.88 -6.42 14.30
C PHE A 2 12.21 -5.81 13.79
N LEU A 3 12.46 -5.83 12.49
CA LEU A 3 13.73 -5.36 11.91
C LEU A 3 13.91 -3.84 12.00
N LEU A 4 12.86 -3.05 11.90
CA LEU A 4 12.96 -1.60 11.97
C LEU A 4 13.52 -1.11 13.33
N PRO A 5 12.94 -1.49 14.47
CA PRO A 5 13.51 -1.08 15.76
C PRO A 5 14.92 -1.62 15.99
N LEU A 6 15.21 -2.82 15.51
CA LEU A 6 16.56 -3.39 15.62
C LEU A 6 17.60 -2.56 14.84
N PHE A 7 17.30 -2.18 13.61
CA PHE A 7 18.20 -1.36 12.80
C PHE A 7 18.33 0.04 13.34
N LEU A 8 17.27 0.61 13.90
CA LEU A 8 17.31 1.92 14.53
C LEU A 8 18.19 1.93 15.79
N ILE A 9 18.04 0.92 16.64
CA ILE A 9 18.88 0.77 17.83
C ILE A 9 20.35 0.59 17.42
N ASN A 10 20.63 -0.28 16.44
CA ASN A 10 21.97 -0.45 15.92
C ASN A 10 22.56 0.86 15.39
N PHE A 11 21.81 1.62 14.62
CA PHE A 11 22.23 2.92 14.10
C PHE A 11 22.58 3.91 15.24
N LEU A 12 21.74 3.98 16.26
CA LEU A 12 21.99 4.86 17.42
C LEU A 12 23.24 4.46 18.18
N VAL A 13 23.44 3.16 18.42
CA VAL A 13 24.61 2.61 19.14
C VAL A 13 25.91 2.90 18.39
N VAL A 14 25.96 2.59 17.08
CA VAL A 14 27.19 2.80 16.30
C VAL A 14 27.49 4.29 16.08
N THR A 15 26.45 5.12 15.94
CA THR A 15 26.62 6.57 15.82
C THR A 15 27.15 7.17 17.13
N TRP A 16 26.59 6.74 18.27
CA TRP A 16 27.08 7.16 19.59
C TRP A 16 28.55 6.75 19.80
N ALA A 17 28.92 5.51 19.44
CA ALA A 17 30.28 5.04 19.52
C ALA A 17 31.25 5.85 18.64
N ALA A 18 30.81 6.23 17.44
CA ALA A 18 31.58 7.09 16.52
C ALA A 18 31.80 8.50 17.07
N PHE A 19 30.84 9.06 17.79
CA PHE A 19 31.01 10.33 18.49
C PHE A 19 32.04 10.27 19.63
N LYS A 20 32.02 9.16 20.39
CA LYS A 20 32.96 8.97 21.51
C LYS A 20 34.37 8.72 21.05
N ASN A 21 34.56 7.92 20.02
CA ASN A 21 35.84 7.52 19.48
C ASN A 21 35.87 7.65 17.96
N PRO A 22 36.04 8.86 17.41
CA PRO A 22 36.06 9.07 15.96
C PRO A 22 37.18 8.27 15.29
N SER A 23 36.80 7.43 14.33
CA SER A 23 37.71 6.69 13.48
C SER A 23 37.08 6.41 12.12
N GLY A 24 37.90 6.08 11.13
CA GLY A 24 37.39 5.72 9.81
C GLY A 24 36.44 4.49 9.84
N SER A 25 36.78 3.51 10.66
CA SER A 25 35.94 2.30 10.85
C SER A 25 34.63 2.61 11.56
N ALA A 26 34.63 3.48 12.57
CA ALA A 26 33.43 3.90 13.28
C ALA A 26 32.49 4.70 12.37
N LEU A 27 33.03 5.58 11.55
CA LEU A 27 32.26 6.36 10.56
C LEU A 27 31.65 5.43 9.50
N TRP A 28 32.43 4.47 9.02
CA TRP A 28 31.94 3.46 8.08
C TRP A 28 30.80 2.62 8.65
N ALA A 29 30.93 2.17 9.92
CA ALA A 29 29.88 1.42 10.60
C ALA A 29 28.57 2.23 10.73
N ALA A 30 28.65 3.50 11.07
CA ALA A 30 27.48 4.40 11.14
C ALA A 30 26.84 4.58 9.77
N LEU A 31 27.63 4.76 8.71
CA LEU A 31 27.14 4.87 7.33
C LEU A 31 26.43 3.59 6.88
N MET A 32 27.01 2.42 7.17
CA MET A 32 26.38 1.15 6.83
C MET A 32 25.09 0.89 7.61
N ALA A 33 25.05 1.28 8.89
CA ALA A 33 23.82 1.18 9.69
C ALA A 33 22.70 2.07 9.12
N PHE A 34 23.03 3.27 8.68
CA PHE A 34 22.10 4.16 7.98
C PHE A 34 21.62 3.55 6.66
N ALA A 35 22.54 3.00 5.86
CA ALA A 35 22.22 2.37 4.59
C ALA A 35 21.26 1.18 4.76
N LEU A 36 21.38 0.40 5.84
CA LEU A 36 20.46 -0.70 6.15
C LEU A 36 19.03 -0.20 6.44
N ILE A 37 18.89 0.92 7.12
CA ILE A 37 17.59 1.56 7.37
C ILE A 37 16.97 2.01 6.03
N VAL A 38 17.73 2.70 5.20
CA VAL A 38 17.28 3.15 3.88
C VAL A 38 16.88 1.96 3.02
N PHE A 39 17.67 0.89 3.03
CA PHE A 39 17.37 -0.34 2.29
C PHE A 39 16.07 -0.99 2.75
N LEU A 40 15.83 -1.05 4.06
CA LEU A 40 14.58 -1.59 4.63
C LEU A 40 13.36 -0.79 4.13
N PHE A 41 13.43 0.53 4.16
CA PHE A 41 12.35 1.39 3.65
C PHE A 41 12.15 1.24 2.15
N ALA A 42 13.23 1.25 1.38
CA ALA A 42 13.17 1.08 -0.08
C ALA A 42 12.54 -0.27 -0.44
N SER A 43 12.94 -1.36 0.20
CA SER A 43 12.37 -2.70 -0.01
C SER A 43 10.87 -2.71 0.29
N ARG A 44 10.47 -2.05 1.37
CA ARG A 44 9.05 -1.95 1.75
C ARG A 44 8.25 -1.19 0.71
N LEU A 45 8.74 -0.05 0.26
CA LEU A 45 8.07 0.76 -0.76
C LEU A 45 7.95 0.02 -2.11
N MET A 46 8.99 -0.71 -2.50
CA MET A 46 8.96 -1.53 -3.72
C MET A 46 7.92 -2.65 -3.62
N ALA A 47 7.88 -3.36 -2.49
CA ALA A 47 6.88 -4.40 -2.25
C ALA A 47 5.45 -3.84 -2.31
N MET A 48 5.20 -2.70 -1.67
CA MET A 48 3.90 -2.02 -1.72
C MET A 48 3.50 -1.59 -3.13
N ALA A 49 4.45 -1.08 -3.92
CA ALA A 49 4.18 -0.67 -5.30
C ALA A 49 3.77 -1.86 -6.19
N VAL A 50 4.39 -3.02 -5.99
CA VAL A 50 4.02 -4.25 -6.69
C VAL A 50 2.65 -4.75 -6.24
N GLN A 51 2.37 -4.77 -4.94
CA GLN A 51 1.07 -5.15 -4.39
C GLN A 51 -0.06 -4.29 -4.97
N ASP A 52 0.14 -2.99 -5.08
CA ASP A 52 -0.86 -2.08 -5.66
C ASP A 52 -1.15 -2.37 -7.14
N ARG A 53 -0.15 -2.83 -7.89
CA ARG A 53 -0.35 -3.25 -9.28
C ARG A 53 -1.16 -4.54 -9.38
N VAL A 54 -0.86 -5.50 -8.52
CA VAL A 54 -1.58 -6.78 -8.46
C VAL A 54 -3.04 -6.54 -8.03
N ILE A 55 -3.27 -5.79 -6.98
CA ILE A 55 -4.61 -5.44 -6.50
C ILE A 55 -5.44 -4.80 -7.63
N ARG A 56 -4.85 -3.86 -8.36
CA ARG A 56 -5.54 -3.20 -9.47
C ARG A 56 -5.87 -4.16 -10.61
N LEU A 57 -4.97 -5.09 -10.92
CA LEU A 57 -5.21 -6.10 -11.93
C LEU A 57 -6.34 -7.07 -11.52
N GLU A 58 -6.28 -7.57 -10.29
CA GLU A 58 -7.30 -8.46 -9.73
C GLU A 58 -8.67 -7.79 -9.69
N GLU A 59 -8.75 -6.55 -9.21
CA GLU A 59 -10.01 -5.82 -9.16
C GLU A 59 -10.56 -5.47 -10.55
N ARG A 60 -9.71 -5.21 -11.53
CA ARG A 60 -10.15 -5.03 -12.92
C ARG A 60 -10.75 -6.31 -13.50
N LEU A 61 -10.13 -7.45 -13.25
CA LEU A 61 -10.66 -8.74 -13.69
C LEU A 61 -12.00 -9.04 -13.01
N ARG A 62 -12.07 -8.85 -11.70
CA ARG A 62 -13.29 -9.02 -10.92
C ARG A 62 -14.42 -8.11 -11.42
N MET A 63 -14.12 -6.84 -11.67
CA MET A 63 -15.09 -5.88 -12.18
C MET A 63 -15.60 -6.25 -13.58
N ARG A 64 -14.76 -6.81 -14.44
CA ARG A 64 -15.20 -7.30 -15.75
C ARG A 64 -16.22 -8.44 -15.67
N GLU A 65 -16.13 -9.24 -14.62
CA GLU A 65 -17.07 -10.34 -14.39
C GLU A 65 -18.38 -9.88 -13.74
N LEU A 66 -18.31 -8.90 -12.83
CA LEU A 66 -19.43 -8.51 -11.97
C LEU A 66 -20.20 -7.29 -12.46
N LEU A 67 -19.57 -6.38 -13.21
CA LEU A 67 -20.20 -5.15 -13.64
C LEU A 67 -21.03 -5.33 -14.91
N PRO A 68 -22.18 -4.59 -15.03
CA PRO A 68 -22.92 -4.48 -16.30
C PRO A 68 -22.04 -3.88 -17.42
N ALA A 69 -22.40 -4.12 -18.67
CA ALA A 69 -21.60 -3.72 -19.84
C ALA A 69 -21.33 -2.20 -19.90
N ASP A 70 -22.28 -1.37 -19.48
CA ASP A 70 -22.12 0.09 -19.40
C ASP A 70 -21.03 0.51 -18.41
N LEU A 71 -20.95 -0.14 -17.26
CA LEU A 71 -19.92 0.11 -16.24
C LEU A 71 -18.57 -0.51 -16.61
N GLN A 72 -18.56 -1.66 -17.28
CA GLN A 72 -17.32 -2.29 -17.76
C GLN A 72 -16.54 -1.36 -18.71
N ALA A 73 -17.21 -0.64 -19.57
CA ALA A 73 -16.60 0.33 -20.47
C ALA A 73 -15.92 1.49 -19.72
N ARG A 74 -16.33 1.77 -18.49
CA ARG A 74 -15.84 2.87 -17.66
C ARG A 74 -14.83 2.48 -16.59
N ILE A 75 -14.45 1.20 -16.51
CA ILE A 75 -13.44 0.72 -15.52
C ILE A 75 -12.13 1.51 -15.63
N GLY A 76 -11.73 1.90 -16.84
CA GLY A 76 -10.52 2.69 -17.08
C GLY A 76 -10.52 4.09 -16.47
N GLU A 77 -11.68 4.64 -16.11
CA GLU A 77 -11.82 5.95 -15.46
C GLU A 77 -11.54 5.92 -13.95
N LEU A 78 -11.50 4.72 -13.35
CA LEU A 78 -11.23 4.55 -11.93
C LEU A 78 -9.75 4.82 -11.60
N THR A 79 -9.52 5.58 -10.55
CA THR A 79 -8.18 5.84 -10.01
C THR A 79 -7.65 4.66 -9.20
N ARG A 80 -6.35 4.65 -8.95
CA ARG A 80 -5.70 3.65 -8.08
C ARG A 80 -6.32 3.59 -6.69
N GLU A 81 -6.54 4.73 -6.09
CA GLU A 81 -7.14 4.86 -4.75
C GLU A 81 -8.57 4.32 -4.72
N GLN A 82 -9.33 4.54 -5.79
CA GLN A 82 -10.69 4.01 -5.92
C GLN A 82 -10.69 2.47 -6.00
N PHE A 83 -9.76 1.87 -6.75
CA PHE A 83 -9.59 0.41 -6.75
C PHE A 83 -9.27 -0.13 -5.36
N VAL A 84 -8.37 0.52 -4.63
CA VAL A 84 -8.00 0.12 -3.26
C VAL A 84 -9.19 0.21 -2.30
N GLY A 85 -10.05 1.19 -2.45
CA GLY A 85 -11.28 1.31 -1.66
C GLY A 85 -12.33 0.25 -2.01
N LEU A 86 -12.59 0.07 -3.30
CA LEU A 86 -13.64 -0.82 -3.81
C LEU A 86 -13.34 -2.31 -3.58
N ARG A 87 -12.09 -2.71 -3.40
CA ARG A 87 -11.74 -4.11 -3.14
C ARG A 87 -12.38 -4.68 -1.88
N PHE A 88 -12.73 -3.84 -0.92
CA PHE A 88 -13.37 -4.25 0.33
C PHE A 88 -14.89 -4.45 0.19
N ALA A 89 -15.48 -4.04 -0.92
CA ALA A 89 -16.90 -4.24 -1.18
C ALA A 89 -17.20 -5.70 -1.54
N SER A 90 -18.35 -6.21 -1.07
CA SER A 90 -18.85 -7.51 -1.52
C SER A 90 -19.22 -7.46 -3.00
N ASP A 91 -19.34 -8.65 -3.62
CA ASP A 91 -19.68 -8.75 -5.04
C ASP A 91 -21.06 -8.16 -5.34
N GLY A 92 -22.00 -8.26 -4.41
CA GLY A 92 -23.35 -7.69 -4.55
C GLY A 92 -23.41 -6.18 -4.46
N GLU A 93 -22.54 -5.55 -3.68
CA GLU A 93 -22.48 -4.08 -3.52
C GLU A 93 -21.65 -3.38 -4.60
N LEU A 94 -20.73 -4.12 -5.23
CA LEU A 94 -19.73 -3.53 -6.13
C LEU A 94 -20.33 -2.70 -7.27
N PRO A 95 -21.36 -3.14 -8.02
CA PRO A 95 -21.92 -2.37 -9.12
C PRO A 95 -22.46 -1.01 -8.67
N GLU A 96 -23.17 -0.95 -7.55
CA GLU A 96 -23.76 0.29 -7.04
C GLU A 96 -22.66 1.25 -6.53
N LEU A 97 -21.68 0.74 -5.81
CA LEU A 97 -20.55 1.55 -5.35
C LEU A 97 -19.73 2.11 -6.50
N VAL A 98 -19.51 1.34 -7.57
CA VAL A 98 -18.82 1.81 -8.78
C VAL A 98 -19.61 2.93 -9.44
N ARG A 99 -20.92 2.83 -9.54
CA ARG A 99 -21.78 3.92 -10.06
C ARG A 99 -21.61 5.19 -9.25
N ARG A 100 -21.65 5.11 -7.94
CA ARG A 100 -21.49 6.27 -7.05
C ARG A 100 -20.11 6.90 -7.16
N VAL A 101 -19.06 6.08 -7.27
CA VAL A 101 -17.68 6.56 -7.50
C VAL A 101 -17.57 7.29 -8.83
N LEU A 102 -18.10 6.72 -9.91
CA LEU A 102 -18.07 7.33 -11.25
C LEU A 102 -18.95 8.58 -11.36
N ALA A 103 -20.01 8.67 -10.56
CA ALA A 103 -20.85 9.86 -10.44
C ALA A 103 -20.19 11.00 -9.64
N GLY A 104 -19.05 10.75 -9.00
CA GLY A 104 -18.31 11.72 -8.19
C GLY A 104 -18.83 11.89 -6.76
N GLU A 105 -19.71 11.03 -6.28
CA GLU A 105 -20.25 11.07 -4.92
C GLU A 105 -19.20 10.58 -3.89
N LEU A 106 -18.38 9.62 -4.26
CA LEU A 106 -17.33 9.02 -3.42
C LEU A 106 -15.96 9.33 -4.03
N LYS A 107 -15.23 10.28 -3.45
CA LYS A 107 -13.98 10.79 -4.03
C LYS A 107 -12.74 10.18 -3.40
N SER A 108 -12.75 9.90 -2.11
CA SER A 108 -11.60 9.37 -1.37
C SER A 108 -11.76 7.90 -1.03
N VAL A 109 -10.63 7.23 -0.74
CA VAL A 109 -10.63 5.85 -0.20
C VAL A 109 -11.47 5.75 1.07
N THR A 110 -11.41 6.76 1.93
CA THR A 110 -12.17 6.81 3.18
C THR A 110 -13.68 6.87 2.92
N ASP A 111 -14.12 7.68 1.96
CA ASP A 111 -15.53 7.77 1.59
C ASP A 111 -16.05 6.44 1.04
N ILE A 112 -15.28 5.78 0.19
CA ILE A 112 -15.62 4.48 -0.37
C ILE A 112 -15.71 3.43 0.75
N LYS A 113 -14.74 3.39 1.64
CA LYS A 113 -14.74 2.46 2.79
C LYS A 113 -15.94 2.66 3.71
N LYS A 114 -16.34 3.89 3.96
CA LYS A 114 -17.53 4.18 4.78
C LYS A 114 -18.84 3.76 4.10
N ALA A 115 -18.87 3.78 2.78
CA ALA A 115 -20.05 3.37 2.00
C ALA A 115 -20.19 1.85 1.90
N VAL A 116 -19.14 1.06 2.15
CA VAL A 116 -19.18 -0.40 2.16
C VAL A 116 -19.95 -0.88 3.38
N THR A 117 -21.01 -1.65 3.17
CA THR A 117 -21.83 -2.25 4.25
C THR A 117 -21.48 -3.70 4.50
N GLN A 118 -21.11 -4.44 3.46
CA GLN A 118 -20.70 -5.84 3.53
C GLN A 118 -19.21 -5.96 3.18
N TRP A 119 -18.38 -6.05 4.19
CA TRP A 119 -16.93 -6.10 4.01
C TRP A 119 -16.45 -7.46 3.50
N ARG A 120 -15.66 -7.43 2.44
CA ARG A 120 -14.87 -8.58 1.98
C ARG A 120 -13.50 -8.53 2.66
N GLY A 121 -13.12 -9.62 3.34
CA GLY A 121 -11.79 -9.75 3.94
C GLY A 121 -10.69 -9.73 2.89
N ASP A 122 -9.56 -9.12 3.22
CA ASP A 122 -8.35 -9.13 2.40
C ASP A 122 -7.37 -10.15 3.01
N ASP A 123 -7.68 -11.43 2.81
CA ASP A 123 -6.95 -12.54 3.41
C ASP A 123 -5.60 -12.84 2.71
N LEU A 124 -5.33 -12.19 1.58
CA LEU A 124 -4.14 -12.40 0.75
C LEU A 124 -3.06 -11.32 0.92
N ARG A 125 -3.22 -10.44 1.90
CA ARG A 125 -2.25 -9.39 2.14
C ARG A 125 -1.03 -9.94 2.89
N ALA A 126 0.10 -9.90 2.23
CA ALA A 126 1.39 -10.19 2.85
C ALA A 126 1.80 -9.12 3.89
#